data_174140b986c05f443aa40d00879f0290
#
_entry.id   174140b986c05f443aa40d00879f0290
#
_cell.length_a   1.000
_cell.length_b   1.000
_cell.length_c   1.000
_cell.angle_alpha   90.00
_cell.angle_beta   90.00
_cell.angle_gamma   90.00
#
_symmetry.space_group_name_H-M   'P 1'
#
loop_
_entity.id
_entity.type
_entity.pdbx_description
1 polymer ?
#
loop_
_entity_poly.entity_id
_entity_poly.type
_entity_poly.pdbx_seq_one_letter_code
_entity_poly.pdbx_strand_id
1 'polypeptide(L)'
;MKLNSIEANAHYDMAHGMPAVLERDNDGSHLYRFNIEVEMGIPDGQEKEVQIGWKCCEIRTFNKPTKANLKKAIIRSVLDETAEFDLVNSYNKHVLGVAVDENAVAAYKEYLQFTEDLDVLLVNTLSN
;
A
#
# COMPACT_ATOMS: atom_id res chain seq x y z
N MET A 1 0.24 -8.31 7.67
CA MET A 1 -0.17 -7.10 6.92
C MET A 1 0.53 -5.88 7.50
N LYS A 2 1.54 -5.39 6.80
CA LYS A 2 2.30 -4.19 7.19
C LYS A 2 2.45 -3.30 5.97
N LEU A 3 2.29 -1.98 6.15
CA LEU A 3 2.36 -1.03 5.04
C LEU A 3 3.69 -1.11 4.27
N ASN A 4 4.79 -1.19 4.99
CA ASN A 4 6.13 -1.22 4.38
C ASN A 4 6.52 -2.58 3.80
N SER A 5 5.71 -3.61 3.98
CA SER A 5 5.97 -4.95 3.44
C SER A 5 5.05 -5.34 2.28
N ILE A 6 4.20 -4.40 1.81
CA ILE A 6 3.42 -4.62 0.60
C ILE A 6 4.38 -4.74 -0.58
N GLU A 7 4.20 -5.82 -1.35
CA GLU A 7 5.07 -6.10 -2.48
C GLU A 7 4.89 -5.08 -3.59
N ALA A 8 6.01 -4.62 -4.18
CA ALA A 8 5.98 -3.67 -5.28
C ALA A 8 5.28 -4.27 -6.51
N ASN A 9 4.42 -3.49 -7.14
CA ASN A 9 3.69 -3.90 -8.33
C ASN A 9 4.02 -3.05 -9.57
N ALA A 10 4.92 -2.09 -9.44
CA ALA A 10 5.34 -1.22 -10.54
C ALA A 10 6.84 -1.00 -10.52
N HIS A 11 7.44 -0.95 -11.70
CA HIS A 11 8.87 -0.74 -11.89
C HIS A 11 9.08 0.35 -12.94
N TYR A 12 10.00 1.26 -12.65
CA TYR A 12 10.34 2.39 -13.52
C TYR A 12 11.83 2.40 -13.77
N ASP A 13 12.24 2.62 -15.01
CA ASP A 13 13.66 2.68 -15.37
C ASP A 13 14.27 4.06 -15.05
N MET A 14 15.55 4.22 -15.38
CA MET A 14 16.29 5.46 -15.12
C MET A 14 15.94 6.59 -16.09
N ALA A 15 15.28 6.31 -17.19
CA ALA A 15 15.13 7.25 -18.31
C ALA A 15 14.39 8.55 -17.94
N HIS A 16 13.39 8.45 -17.10
CA HIS A 16 12.53 9.59 -16.73
C HIS A 16 12.69 10.03 -15.28
N GLY A 17 13.69 9.49 -14.57
CA GLY A 17 13.90 9.78 -13.16
C GLY A 17 12.89 9.08 -12.24
N MET A 18 12.94 9.43 -10.98
CA MET A 18 12.05 8.85 -9.96
C MET A 18 10.59 9.18 -10.26
N PRO A 19 9.67 8.19 -10.23
CA PRO A 19 8.26 8.45 -10.51
C PRO A 19 7.64 9.37 -9.45
N ALA A 20 6.68 10.19 -9.87
CA ALA A 20 5.96 11.10 -8.98
C ALA A 20 5.05 10.33 -8.03
N VAL A 21 4.85 10.85 -6.82
CA VAL A 21 3.95 10.24 -5.82
C VAL A 21 2.51 10.26 -6.34
N LEU A 22 2.07 11.36 -6.91
CA LEU A 22 0.73 11.49 -7.44
C LEU A 22 0.82 12.02 -8.88
N GLU A 23 0.15 11.33 -9.79
CA GLU A 23 0.18 11.67 -11.22
C GLU A 23 -1.21 11.51 -11.82
N ARG A 24 -1.62 12.49 -12.63
CA ARG A 24 -2.87 12.40 -13.38
C ARG A 24 -2.59 11.80 -14.76
N ASP A 25 -3.37 10.79 -15.12
CA ASP A 25 -3.26 10.15 -16.44
C ASP A 25 -4.22 10.79 -17.44
N ASN A 26 -3.98 10.52 -18.73
CA ASN A 26 -4.75 11.08 -19.84
C ASN A 26 -6.22 10.66 -19.85
N ASP A 27 -6.55 9.53 -19.23
CA ASP A 27 -7.92 9.02 -19.13
C ASP A 27 -8.71 9.65 -17.96
N GLY A 28 -8.10 10.60 -17.24
CA GLY A 28 -8.71 11.25 -16.08
C GLY A 28 -8.53 10.51 -14.77
N SER A 29 -7.91 9.34 -14.80
CA SER A 29 -7.56 8.63 -13.57
C SER A 29 -6.34 9.24 -12.90
N HIS A 30 -6.10 8.86 -11.65
CA HIS A 30 -4.93 9.29 -10.89
C HIS A 30 -4.15 8.05 -10.45
N LEU A 31 -2.82 8.13 -10.56
CA LEU A 31 -1.90 7.14 -10.05
C LEU A 31 -1.31 7.68 -8.75
N TYR A 32 -1.39 6.89 -7.70
CA TYR A 32 -0.74 7.18 -6.43
C TYR A 32 0.30 6.11 -6.16
N ARG A 33 1.53 6.56 -5.85
CA ARG A 33 2.66 5.68 -5.63
C ARG A 33 3.20 5.87 -4.22
N PHE A 34 3.48 4.75 -3.57
CA PHE A 34 4.05 4.76 -2.22
C PHE A 34 5.07 3.62 -2.11
N ASN A 35 5.85 3.62 -1.03
CA ASN A 35 6.98 2.69 -0.87
C ASN A 35 7.92 2.75 -2.08
N ILE A 36 8.20 3.95 -2.56
CA ILE A 36 9.11 4.16 -3.69
C ILE A 36 10.54 3.93 -3.20
N GLU A 37 11.23 2.98 -3.81
CA GLU A 37 12.61 2.66 -3.46
C GLU A 37 13.44 2.41 -4.70
N VAL A 38 14.75 2.61 -4.54
CA VAL A 38 15.72 2.33 -5.59
C VAL A 38 15.70 0.84 -5.90
N GLU A 39 15.66 0.51 -7.18
CA GLU A 39 15.79 -0.87 -7.64
C GLU A 39 17.21 -1.11 -8.14
N MET A 40 17.87 -2.13 -7.59
CA MET A 40 19.21 -2.52 -7.95
C MET A 40 19.16 -3.76 -8.84
N GLY A 41 20.10 -3.86 -9.76
CA GLY A 41 20.21 -5.02 -10.63
C GLY A 41 21.58 -5.10 -11.27
N ILE A 42 21.84 -6.21 -11.93
CA ILE A 42 23.09 -6.46 -12.66
C ILE A 42 22.77 -6.43 -14.15
N PRO A 43 23.15 -5.34 -14.87
CA PRO A 43 22.91 -5.26 -16.31
C PRO A 43 23.73 -6.32 -17.06
N ASP A 44 23.26 -6.68 -18.27
CA ASP A 44 23.94 -7.64 -19.12
C ASP A 44 25.40 -7.22 -19.37
N GLY A 45 26.33 -8.16 -19.20
CA GLY A 45 27.75 -7.95 -19.41
C GLY A 45 28.48 -7.25 -18.25
N GLN A 46 27.81 -7.02 -17.13
CA GLN A 46 28.40 -6.43 -15.94
C GLN A 46 28.42 -7.42 -14.78
N GLU A 47 29.33 -7.22 -13.82
CA GLU A 47 29.49 -8.09 -12.65
C GLU A 47 28.97 -7.45 -11.37
N LYS A 48 28.76 -6.13 -11.36
CA LYS A 48 28.36 -5.39 -10.17
C LYS A 48 26.92 -4.95 -10.25
N GLU A 49 26.24 -4.99 -9.10
CA GLU A 49 24.90 -4.45 -8.93
C GLU A 49 24.94 -2.92 -8.99
N VAL A 50 24.07 -2.35 -9.82
CA VAL A 50 23.92 -0.90 -9.96
C VAL A 50 22.44 -0.55 -9.92
N GLN A 51 22.13 0.72 -9.73
CA GLN A 51 20.75 1.19 -9.81
C GLN A 51 20.25 1.05 -11.24
N ILE A 52 19.14 0.32 -11.43
CA ILE A 52 18.50 0.15 -12.73
C ILE A 52 17.20 0.93 -12.84
N GLY A 53 16.68 1.46 -11.73
CA GLY A 53 15.45 2.22 -11.70
C GLY A 53 14.87 2.33 -10.32
N TRP A 54 13.55 2.34 -10.26
CA TRP A 54 12.77 2.38 -9.01
C TRP A 54 11.67 1.34 -9.05
N LYS A 55 11.29 0.85 -7.88
CA LYS A 55 10.11 0.03 -7.70
C LYS A 55 9.22 0.67 -6.65
N CYS A 56 7.93 0.45 -6.76
CA CYS A 56 6.96 1.05 -5.83
C CYS A 56 5.66 0.26 -5.82
N CYS A 57 4.83 0.58 -4.85
CA CYS A 57 3.42 0.18 -4.86
C CYS A 57 2.64 1.28 -5.56
N GLU A 58 1.82 0.91 -6.52
CA GLU A 58 1.07 1.83 -7.35
C GLU A 58 -0.40 1.44 -7.35
N ILE A 59 -1.27 2.42 -7.14
CA ILE A 59 -2.71 2.25 -7.28
C ILE A 59 -3.26 3.28 -8.25
N ARG A 60 -4.30 2.87 -8.97
CA ARG A 60 -5.02 3.75 -9.88
C ARG A 60 -6.42 3.98 -9.34
N THR A 61 -6.87 5.23 -9.31
CA THR A 61 -8.24 5.56 -8.95
C THR A 61 -8.86 6.48 -9.99
N PHE A 62 -10.12 6.22 -10.32
CA PHE A 62 -10.92 7.11 -11.17
C PHE A 62 -11.68 8.13 -10.34
N ASN A 63 -11.69 7.98 -9.03
CA ASN A 63 -12.25 8.95 -8.10
C ASN A 63 -11.24 10.07 -7.82
N LYS A 64 -11.73 11.17 -7.25
CA LYS A 64 -10.84 12.24 -6.80
C LYS A 64 -9.81 11.68 -5.81
N PRO A 65 -8.50 12.02 -5.95
CA PRO A 65 -7.44 11.43 -5.12
C PRO A 65 -7.37 12.08 -3.73
N THR A 66 -8.46 11.99 -3.00
CA THR A 66 -8.52 12.43 -1.60
C THR A 66 -7.92 11.37 -0.69
N LYS A 67 -7.56 11.76 0.53
CA LYS A 67 -7.07 10.82 1.55
C LYS A 67 -8.04 9.64 1.72
N ALA A 68 -9.35 9.93 1.83
CA ALA A 68 -10.36 8.88 2.02
C ALA A 68 -10.41 7.90 0.85
N ASN A 69 -10.43 8.41 -0.39
CA ASN A 69 -10.50 7.57 -1.57
C ASN A 69 -9.23 6.75 -1.79
N LEU A 70 -8.06 7.35 -1.56
CA LEU A 70 -6.78 6.64 -1.67
C LEU A 70 -6.62 5.59 -0.57
N LYS A 71 -7.01 5.91 0.66
CA LYS A 71 -6.99 4.95 1.77
C LYS A 71 -7.82 3.72 1.44
N LYS A 72 -9.05 3.93 0.98
CA LYS A 72 -9.95 2.84 0.58
C LYS A 72 -9.32 1.99 -0.52
N ALA A 73 -8.76 2.62 -1.54
CA ALA A 73 -8.15 1.91 -2.67
C ALA A 73 -6.95 1.06 -2.22
N ILE A 74 -6.12 1.59 -1.33
CA ILE A 74 -4.95 0.85 -0.81
C ILE A 74 -5.40 -0.32 0.05
N ILE A 75 -6.36 -0.13 0.94
CA ILE A 75 -6.91 -1.21 1.77
C ILE A 75 -7.46 -2.31 0.87
N ARG A 76 -8.25 -1.96 -0.15
CA ARG A 76 -8.84 -2.94 -1.06
C ARG A 76 -7.80 -3.67 -1.92
N SER A 77 -6.65 -3.07 -2.18
CA SER A 77 -5.56 -3.75 -2.89
C SER A 77 -4.92 -4.87 -2.07
N VAL A 78 -5.02 -4.80 -0.75
CA VAL A 78 -4.43 -5.77 0.19
C VAL A 78 -5.48 -6.72 0.74
N LEU A 79 -6.69 -6.24 0.96
CA LEU A 79 -7.71 -6.92 1.74
C LEU A 79 -9.10 -6.61 1.18
N ASP A 80 -9.86 -7.63 0.78
CA ASP A 80 -11.23 -7.40 0.32
C ASP A 80 -12.19 -7.12 1.49
N GLU A 81 -13.40 -6.68 1.17
CA GLU A 81 -14.39 -6.32 2.19
C GLU A 81 -14.75 -7.49 3.09
N THR A 82 -14.92 -8.69 2.54
CA THR A 82 -15.26 -9.87 3.31
C THR A 82 -14.17 -10.20 4.32
N ALA A 83 -12.90 -10.17 3.87
CA ALA A 83 -11.76 -10.44 4.75
C ALA A 83 -11.64 -9.37 5.84
N GLU A 84 -11.92 -8.11 5.51
CA GLU A 84 -11.91 -7.02 6.50
C GLU A 84 -13.02 -7.22 7.55
N PHE A 85 -14.24 -7.55 7.11
CA PHE A 85 -15.33 -7.86 8.02
C PHE A 85 -15.01 -9.05 8.91
N ASP A 86 -14.43 -10.11 8.36
CA ASP A 86 -14.05 -11.29 9.13
C ASP A 86 -13.05 -10.96 10.23
N LEU A 87 -12.10 -10.07 9.94
CA LEU A 87 -11.11 -9.59 10.90
C LEU A 87 -11.78 -8.91 12.10
N VAL A 88 -12.67 -7.95 11.82
CA VAL A 88 -13.40 -7.19 12.84
C VAL A 88 -14.34 -8.09 13.62
N ASN A 89 -15.08 -8.94 12.91
CA ASN A 89 -16.07 -9.83 13.54
C ASN A 89 -15.39 -10.90 14.41
N SER A 90 -14.26 -11.44 14.00
CA SER A 90 -13.53 -12.43 14.81
C SER A 90 -13.05 -11.82 16.12
N TYR A 91 -12.57 -10.58 16.07
CA TYR A 91 -12.18 -9.84 17.27
C TYR A 91 -13.40 -9.61 18.19
N ASN A 92 -14.51 -9.12 17.63
CA ASN A 92 -15.73 -8.87 18.40
C ASN A 92 -16.29 -10.13 19.04
N LYS A 93 -16.30 -11.25 18.32
CA LYS A 93 -16.73 -12.55 18.85
C LYS A 93 -15.85 -12.98 20.03
N HIS A 94 -14.54 -12.77 19.92
CA HIS A 94 -13.60 -13.09 20.99
C HIS A 94 -13.90 -12.23 22.24
N VAL A 95 -14.01 -10.91 22.07
CA VAL A 95 -14.25 -9.98 23.17
C VAL A 95 -15.59 -10.25 23.85
N LEU A 96 -16.62 -10.58 23.06
CA LEU A 96 -17.97 -10.83 23.57
C LEU A 96 -18.19 -12.28 24.04
N GLY A 97 -17.18 -13.13 23.93
CA GLY A 97 -17.26 -14.52 24.40
C GLY A 97 -18.12 -15.43 23.53
N VAL A 98 -18.46 -15.01 22.30
CA VAL A 98 -19.24 -15.82 21.35
C VAL A 98 -18.39 -16.95 20.76
N ALA A 99 -17.15 -16.64 20.39
CA ALA A 99 -16.18 -17.62 19.90
C ALA A 99 -14.79 -17.15 20.30
N VAL A 100 -14.16 -17.87 21.23
CA VAL A 100 -12.84 -17.48 21.74
C VAL A 100 -11.75 -17.84 20.73
N ASP A 101 -11.00 -16.84 20.31
CA ASP A 101 -9.88 -16.98 19.38
C ASP A 101 -8.82 -15.91 19.74
N GLU A 102 -7.77 -16.34 20.43
CA GLU A 102 -6.70 -15.43 20.85
C GLU A 102 -5.93 -14.82 19.68
N ASN A 103 -5.87 -15.53 18.54
CA ASN A 103 -5.21 -15.01 17.34
C ASN A 103 -5.96 -13.81 16.74
N ALA A 104 -7.27 -13.70 17.01
CA ALA A 104 -8.09 -12.59 16.51
C ALA A 104 -7.64 -11.24 17.09
N VAL A 105 -7.13 -11.21 18.32
CA VAL A 105 -6.62 -9.98 18.95
C VAL A 105 -5.38 -9.50 18.23
N ALA A 106 -4.41 -10.39 17.99
CA ALA A 106 -3.16 -10.04 17.31
C ALA A 106 -3.41 -9.61 15.86
N ALA A 107 -4.28 -10.31 15.15
CA ALA A 107 -4.63 -9.98 13.78
C ALA A 107 -5.31 -8.61 13.66
N TYR A 108 -6.22 -8.30 14.58
CA TYR A 108 -6.91 -7.02 14.60
C TYR A 108 -5.98 -5.87 14.95
N LYS A 109 -5.06 -6.07 15.89
CA LYS A 109 -4.03 -5.06 16.23
C LYS A 109 -3.16 -4.75 15.03
N GLU A 110 -2.75 -5.76 14.29
CA GLU A 110 -1.95 -5.59 13.07
C GLU A 110 -2.70 -4.79 12.01
N TYR A 111 -3.98 -5.09 11.81
CA TYR A 111 -4.85 -4.33 10.91
C TYR A 111 -4.99 -2.87 11.34
N LEU A 112 -5.23 -2.61 12.62
CA LEU A 112 -5.35 -1.25 13.15
C LEU A 112 -4.05 -0.47 12.96
N GLN A 113 -2.90 -1.11 13.20
CA GLN A 113 -1.61 -0.48 12.97
C GLN A 113 -1.39 -0.16 11.49
N PHE A 114 -1.79 -1.07 10.61
CA PHE A 114 -1.73 -0.84 9.17
C PHE A 114 -2.55 0.39 8.77
N THR A 115 -3.79 0.51 9.26
CA THR A 115 -4.65 1.66 8.94
C THR A 115 -4.09 2.97 9.51
N GLU A 116 -3.47 2.93 10.69
CA GLU A 116 -2.83 4.11 11.29
C GLU A 116 -1.61 4.55 10.48
N ASP A 117 -0.75 3.61 10.11
CA ASP A 117 0.42 3.89 9.28
C ASP A 117 0.01 4.47 7.93
N LEU A 118 -1.08 3.96 7.36
CA LEU A 118 -1.63 4.45 6.11
C LEU A 118 -2.17 5.88 6.24
N ASP A 119 -2.84 6.20 7.34
CA ASP A 119 -3.28 7.57 7.63
C ASP A 119 -2.10 8.54 7.69
N VAL A 120 -1.04 8.16 8.38
CA VAL A 120 0.18 8.98 8.48
C VAL A 120 0.82 9.17 7.10
N LEU A 121 0.94 8.11 6.33
CA LEU A 121 1.50 8.17 4.97
C LEU A 121 0.71 9.16 4.10
N LEU A 122 -0.61 9.06 4.09
CA LEU A 122 -1.46 9.90 3.25
C LEU A 122 -1.46 11.36 3.68
N VAL A 123 -1.44 11.63 4.98
CA VAL A 123 -1.30 13.00 5.49
C VAL A 123 0.03 13.59 5.03
N ASN A 124 1.12 12.85 5.14
CA ASN A 124 2.45 13.34 4.78
C ASN A 124 2.63 13.56 3.28
N THR A 125 1.99 12.75 2.44
CA THR A 125 2.16 12.82 0.99
C THR A 125 1.14 13.72 0.29
N LEU A 126 -0.01 14.00 0.89
CA LEU A 126 -1.08 14.80 0.29
C LEU A 126 -1.22 16.19 0.90
N SER A 127 -0.53 16.50 1.98
CA SER A 127 -0.66 17.79 2.68
C SER A 127 0.20 18.90 2.10
N ASN A 128 0.83 18.67 0.97
CA ASN A 128 1.67 19.68 0.29
C ASN A 128 0.92 20.37 -0.83
#